data_120ff2f8c58c2d7b3bcf2c18f1b99c07
#
_entry.id   120ff2f8c58c2d7b3bcf2c18f1b99c07
#
_cell.length_a   1.000
_cell.length_b   1.000
_cell.length_c   1.000
_cell.angle_alpha   90.00
_cell.angle_beta   90.00
_cell.angle_gamma   90.00
#
_symmetry.space_group_name_H-M   'P 1'
#
loop_
_entity.id
_entity.type
_entity.pdbx_description
1 polymer ?
#
loop_
_entity_poly.entity_id
_entity_poly.type
_entity_poly.pdbx_seq_one_letter_code
_entity_poly.pdbx_strand_id
1 'polypeptide(L)'
;MKRLFSIFSVLVMWTACWADSPLTSTHFADAYLDHEMVQMANMEMQGNIPTTLLNFLADKQAPIDVRLAVVNKIGWNFDGTSVGAQLGEYLMGRYRVKNEAKLVKKLDAKTLAVYAYAVAMSDYFNVKNAQELGHKAVKKNKDKSFSVNLIAALIDAQDYLDSDWSMIYKVVSDVLHDGSLHLDMRQEAIDNIMDYIGLYQGE
;
A
#
# COMPACT_ATOMS: atom_id res chain seq x y z
N MET A 1 -56.42 -20.63 28.07
CA MET A 1 -55.86 -19.67 27.08
C MET A 1 -54.41 -19.46 27.39
N LYS A 2 -53.50 -20.16 26.70
CA LYS A 2 -52.04 -20.06 26.90
C LYS A 2 -51.52 -19.16 25.80
N ARG A 3 -50.96 -17.98 26.17
CA ARG A 3 -50.29 -17.08 25.24
C ARG A 3 -48.86 -17.54 25.03
N LEU A 4 -48.53 -18.00 23.82
CA LEU A 4 -47.17 -18.24 23.36
C LEU A 4 -46.53 -16.88 23.09
N PHE A 5 -45.49 -16.55 23.84
CA PHE A 5 -44.56 -15.46 23.52
C PHE A 5 -43.52 -16.03 22.57
N SER A 6 -43.60 -15.67 21.28
CA SER A 6 -42.51 -15.90 20.32
C SER A 6 -41.42 -14.88 20.56
N ILE A 7 -40.31 -15.32 21.11
CA ILE A 7 -39.09 -14.51 21.21
C ILE A 7 -38.41 -14.63 19.84
N PHE A 8 -38.52 -13.56 19.06
CA PHE A 8 -37.76 -13.40 17.82
C PHE A 8 -36.31 -12.99 18.21
N SER A 9 -35.45 -13.99 18.32
CA SER A 9 -34.01 -13.74 18.48
C SER A 9 -33.46 -13.19 17.18
N VAL A 10 -33.30 -11.87 17.12
CA VAL A 10 -32.52 -11.20 16.07
C VAL A 10 -31.05 -11.54 16.30
N LEU A 11 -30.56 -12.54 15.59
CA LEU A 11 -29.13 -12.82 15.50
C LEU A 11 -28.50 -11.66 14.70
N VAL A 12 -27.99 -10.66 15.39
CA VAL A 12 -27.11 -9.66 14.78
C VAL A 12 -25.82 -10.39 14.46
N MET A 13 -25.69 -10.86 13.23
CA MET A 13 -24.40 -11.26 12.67
C MET A 13 -23.53 -10.00 12.65
N TRP A 14 -22.64 -9.88 13.59
CA TRP A 14 -21.47 -9.01 13.47
C TRP A 14 -20.60 -9.64 12.38
N THR A 15 -20.89 -9.35 11.13
CA THR A 15 -19.89 -9.50 10.08
C THR A 15 -18.78 -8.51 10.45
N ALA A 16 -17.63 -9.03 10.86
CA ALA A 16 -16.42 -8.21 10.88
C ALA A 16 -16.27 -7.71 9.44
N CYS A 17 -16.66 -6.46 9.21
CA CYS A 17 -16.43 -5.77 7.96
C CYS A 17 -14.92 -5.56 7.91
N TRP A 18 -14.20 -6.51 7.37
CA TRP A 18 -12.82 -6.30 6.94
C TRP A 18 -12.94 -5.19 5.92
N ALA A 19 -12.20 -4.12 6.11
CA ALA A 19 -12.21 -3.01 5.18
C ALA A 19 -11.62 -3.51 3.85
N ASP A 20 -12.52 -3.94 2.98
CA ASP A 20 -12.19 -4.49 1.68
C ASP A 20 -11.90 -3.30 0.76
N SER A 21 -10.66 -3.14 0.35
CA SER A 21 -10.24 -1.98 -0.42
C SER A 21 -9.00 -2.26 -1.28
N PRO A 22 -8.77 -1.46 -2.34
CA PRO A 22 -7.59 -1.61 -3.20
C PRO A 22 -6.25 -1.67 -2.46
N LEU A 23 -6.11 -1.01 -1.32
CA LEU A 23 -4.88 -1.03 -0.53
C LEU A 23 -4.82 -2.18 0.46
N THR A 24 -5.94 -2.54 1.09
CA THR A 24 -5.94 -3.51 2.19
C THR A 24 -6.18 -4.94 1.75
N SER A 25 -6.77 -5.16 0.56
CA SER A 25 -7.13 -6.48 0.03
C SER A 25 -6.21 -6.98 -1.09
N THR A 26 -5.20 -6.21 -1.47
CA THR A 26 -4.18 -6.63 -2.44
C THR A 26 -2.95 -7.16 -1.71
N HIS A 27 -2.97 -8.45 -1.33
CA HIS A 27 -1.91 -9.09 -0.53
C HIS A 27 -0.71 -9.53 -1.38
N PHE A 28 -0.12 -8.64 -2.16
CA PHE A 28 0.97 -8.98 -3.07
C PHE A 28 2.29 -9.32 -2.37
N ALA A 29 2.43 -8.99 -1.07
CA ALA A 29 3.57 -9.41 -0.28
C ALA A 29 3.72 -10.94 -0.19
N ASP A 30 2.63 -11.68 -0.39
CA ASP A 30 2.65 -13.14 -0.32
C ASP A 30 3.52 -13.77 -1.43
N ALA A 31 3.70 -13.08 -2.56
CA ALA A 31 4.63 -13.44 -3.60
C ALA A 31 6.12 -13.31 -3.20
N TYR A 32 6.43 -12.78 -2.02
CA TYR A 32 7.79 -12.51 -1.53
C TYR A 32 8.07 -13.15 -0.18
N LEU A 33 7.31 -14.16 0.24
CA LEU A 33 7.51 -14.86 1.51
C LEU A 33 8.85 -15.61 1.62
N ASP A 34 9.54 -15.79 0.51
CA ASP A 34 10.91 -16.29 0.43
C ASP A 34 11.98 -15.26 0.87
N HIS A 35 11.60 -13.97 0.96
CA HIS A 35 12.53 -12.90 1.30
C HIS A 35 12.54 -12.60 2.81
N GLU A 36 13.72 -12.60 3.44
CA GLU A 36 13.89 -12.43 4.89
C GLU A 36 13.23 -11.15 5.45
N MET A 37 13.29 -10.02 4.72
CA MET A 37 12.70 -8.74 5.16
C MET A 37 11.17 -8.81 5.17
N VAL A 38 10.55 -9.53 4.24
CA VAL A 38 9.11 -9.75 4.21
C VAL A 38 8.68 -10.69 5.33
N GLN A 39 9.48 -11.75 5.61
CA GLN A 39 9.25 -12.62 6.75
C GLN A 39 9.35 -11.85 8.08
N MET A 40 10.36 -10.97 8.22
CA MET A 40 10.50 -10.09 9.39
C MET A 40 9.30 -9.15 9.54
N ALA A 41 8.78 -8.60 8.45
CA ALA A 41 7.61 -7.72 8.44
C ALA A 41 6.31 -8.43 8.86
N ASN A 42 6.26 -9.77 8.76
CA ASN A 42 5.13 -10.60 9.19
C ASN A 42 5.10 -10.88 10.70
N MET A 43 6.15 -10.50 11.44
CA MET A 43 6.21 -10.67 12.88
C MET A 43 5.45 -9.57 13.58
N GLU A 44 4.91 -9.85 14.76
CA GLU A 44 4.28 -8.86 15.62
C GLU A 44 5.28 -7.77 16.03
N MET A 45 5.03 -6.52 15.68
CA MET A 45 5.98 -5.41 15.87
C MET A 45 5.68 -4.52 17.08
N GLN A 46 4.64 -4.81 17.87
CA GLN A 46 4.27 -4.07 19.08
C GLN A 46 4.37 -2.54 18.94
N GLY A 47 3.86 -2.00 17.81
CA GLY A 47 3.81 -0.57 17.55
C GLY A 47 5.10 0.06 17.00
N ASN A 48 6.24 -0.63 16.97
CA ASN A 48 7.51 -0.09 16.48
C ASN A 48 8.11 -0.92 15.35
N ILE A 49 8.44 -0.26 14.24
CA ILE A 49 9.11 -0.91 13.12
C ILE A 49 10.60 -1.08 13.45
N PRO A 50 11.14 -2.31 13.39
CA PRO A 50 12.55 -2.55 13.61
C PRO A 50 13.44 -1.67 12.72
N THR A 51 14.53 -1.14 13.29
CA THR A 51 15.50 -0.33 12.54
C THR A 51 16.05 -1.05 11.30
N THR A 52 16.16 -2.38 11.35
CA THR A 52 16.55 -3.19 10.19
C THR A 52 15.57 -3.02 9.02
N LEU A 53 14.25 -3.07 9.27
CA LEU A 53 13.23 -2.82 8.23
C LEU A 53 13.25 -1.37 7.75
N LEU A 54 13.39 -0.38 8.65
CA LEU A 54 13.49 1.03 8.25
C LEU A 54 14.74 1.28 7.38
N ASN A 55 15.87 0.64 7.72
CA ASN A 55 17.07 0.70 6.89
C ASN A 55 16.83 0.12 5.50
N PHE A 56 16.20 -1.05 5.42
CA PHE A 56 15.89 -1.72 4.15
C PHE A 56 14.93 -0.89 3.30
N LEU A 57 13.85 -0.36 3.90
CA LEU A 57 12.89 0.51 3.20
C LEU A 57 13.54 1.80 2.66
N ALA A 58 14.57 2.30 3.32
CA ALA A 58 15.32 3.50 2.93
C ALA A 58 16.51 3.21 2.02
N ASP A 59 16.83 1.95 1.72
CA ASP A 59 17.96 1.58 0.88
C ASP A 59 17.61 1.67 -0.60
N LYS A 60 18.27 2.57 -1.31
CA LYS A 60 18.08 2.77 -2.76
C LYS A 60 18.55 1.59 -3.61
N GLN A 61 19.44 0.76 -3.09
CA GLN A 61 19.97 -0.42 -3.79
C GLN A 61 19.07 -1.65 -3.60
N ALA A 62 18.24 -1.66 -2.58
CA ALA A 62 17.29 -2.75 -2.36
C ALA A 62 16.20 -2.74 -3.48
N PRO A 63 15.79 -3.93 -3.97
CA PRO A 63 14.76 -4.05 -5.00
C PRO A 63 13.47 -3.33 -4.56
N ILE A 64 12.90 -2.54 -5.46
CA ILE A 64 11.72 -1.74 -5.13
C ILE A 64 10.51 -2.60 -4.80
N ASP A 65 10.27 -3.66 -5.56
CA ASP A 65 9.17 -4.58 -5.37
C ASP A 65 9.19 -5.24 -3.99
N VAL A 66 10.37 -5.65 -3.52
CA VAL A 66 10.54 -6.21 -2.17
C VAL A 66 10.29 -5.14 -1.09
N ARG A 67 10.77 -3.90 -1.28
CA ARG A 67 10.49 -2.80 -0.33
C ARG A 67 9.00 -2.53 -0.23
N LEU A 68 8.28 -2.55 -1.36
CA LEU A 68 6.83 -2.40 -1.39
C LEU A 68 6.13 -3.58 -0.73
N ALA A 69 6.61 -4.81 -0.96
CA ALA A 69 6.11 -6.01 -0.30
C ALA A 69 6.29 -5.95 1.23
N VAL A 70 7.40 -5.40 1.73
CA VAL A 70 7.60 -5.16 3.17
C VAL A 70 6.53 -4.21 3.71
N VAL A 71 6.25 -3.09 3.04
CA VAL A 71 5.18 -2.16 3.44
C VAL A 71 3.81 -2.85 3.42
N ASN A 72 3.51 -3.61 2.35
CA ASN A 72 2.26 -4.36 2.22
C ASN A 72 2.10 -5.40 3.35
N LYS A 73 3.19 -6.08 3.74
CA LYS A 73 3.17 -7.10 4.79
C LYS A 73 3.03 -6.50 6.19
N ILE A 74 3.66 -5.35 6.47
CA ILE A 74 3.39 -4.59 7.70
C ILE A 74 1.91 -4.25 7.77
N GLY A 75 1.33 -3.94 6.61
CA GLY A 75 -0.09 -3.68 6.48
C GLY A 75 -0.53 -2.36 7.13
N TRP A 76 -1.82 -2.24 7.25
CA TRP A 76 -2.48 -1.25 8.06
C TRP A 76 -2.79 -1.89 9.41
N ASN A 77 -2.51 -1.20 10.50
CA ASN A 77 -2.93 -1.68 11.80
C ASN A 77 -3.60 -0.56 12.61
N PHE A 78 -4.55 -0.95 13.44
CA PHE A 78 -5.30 -0.05 14.31
C PHE A 78 -4.63 0.15 15.68
N ASP A 79 -3.48 -0.44 15.94
CA ASP A 79 -2.76 -0.33 17.20
C ASP A 79 -1.91 0.94 17.33
N GLY A 80 -1.97 1.81 16.32
CA GLY A 80 -1.24 3.07 16.25
C GLY A 80 0.14 2.97 15.61
N THR A 81 0.53 1.83 15.04
CA THR A 81 1.77 1.71 14.29
C THR A 81 1.63 2.36 12.91
N SER A 82 1.91 3.65 12.84
CA SER A 82 1.94 4.34 11.56
C SER A 82 3.25 4.06 10.82
N VAL A 83 3.23 3.15 9.86
CA VAL A 83 4.42 2.84 9.03
C VAL A 83 4.90 4.08 8.28
N GLY A 84 3.99 4.92 7.77
CA GLY A 84 4.31 6.19 7.10
C GLY A 84 5.00 7.19 8.02
N ALA A 85 4.50 7.37 9.25
CA ALA A 85 5.11 8.30 10.20
C ALA A 85 6.52 7.85 10.62
N GLN A 86 6.69 6.57 10.99
CA GLN A 86 8.00 6.05 11.41
C GLN A 86 9.02 6.05 10.27
N LEU A 87 8.62 5.64 9.05
CA LEU A 87 9.50 5.72 7.88
C LEU A 87 9.83 7.18 7.51
N GLY A 88 8.85 8.08 7.59
CA GLY A 88 9.04 9.51 7.32
C GLY A 88 10.03 10.14 8.29
N GLU A 89 9.91 9.89 9.59
CA GLU A 89 10.85 10.36 10.61
C GLU A 89 12.26 9.79 10.37
N TYR A 90 12.35 8.50 10.12
CA TYR A 90 13.61 7.84 9.80
C TYR A 90 14.30 8.46 8.56
N LEU A 91 13.54 8.66 7.47
CA LEU A 91 14.06 9.29 6.25
C LEU A 91 14.46 10.74 6.49
N MET A 92 13.68 11.53 7.24
CA MET A 92 14.06 12.92 7.58
C MET A 92 15.37 12.97 8.35
N GLY A 93 15.58 12.07 9.31
CA GLY A 93 16.84 11.93 10.02
C GLY A 93 18.01 11.57 9.09
N ARG A 94 17.84 10.55 8.25
CA ARG A 94 18.86 10.06 7.29
C ARG A 94 19.27 11.13 6.27
N TYR A 95 18.31 11.92 5.76
CA TYR A 95 18.56 13.00 4.80
C TYR A 95 18.88 14.35 5.45
N ARG A 96 18.85 14.43 6.79
CA ARG A 96 19.10 15.64 7.58
C ARG A 96 18.20 16.80 7.14
N VAL A 97 16.91 16.55 7.05
CA VAL A 97 15.88 17.55 6.72
C VAL A 97 14.86 17.67 7.86
N LYS A 98 14.21 18.84 7.95
CA LYS A 98 13.32 19.17 9.08
C LYS A 98 11.82 19.02 8.76
N ASN A 99 11.48 18.74 7.53
CA ASN A 99 10.08 18.60 7.10
C ASN A 99 9.96 17.75 5.83
N GLU A 100 8.76 17.23 5.61
CA GLU A 100 8.41 16.38 4.48
C GLU A 100 8.64 17.05 3.12
N ALA A 101 8.31 18.33 2.96
CA ALA A 101 8.51 19.04 1.70
C ALA A 101 9.98 19.08 1.25
N LYS A 102 10.92 19.19 2.21
CA LYS A 102 12.36 19.09 1.93
C LYS A 102 12.79 17.64 1.69
N LEU A 103 12.18 16.67 2.40
CA LEU A 103 12.44 15.26 2.20
C LEU A 103 12.06 14.83 0.77
N VAL A 104 10.84 15.12 0.34
CA VAL A 104 10.32 14.78 -1.00
C VAL A 104 11.22 15.28 -2.13
N LYS A 105 11.84 16.45 -1.97
CA LYS A 105 12.81 16.98 -2.96
C LYS A 105 14.07 16.12 -3.07
N LYS A 106 14.50 15.48 -1.97
CA LYS A 106 15.73 14.69 -1.90
C LYS A 106 15.56 13.22 -2.27
N LEU A 107 14.35 12.68 -2.12
CA LEU A 107 14.08 11.29 -2.44
C LEU A 107 14.11 11.07 -3.96
N ASP A 108 14.66 9.93 -4.39
CA ASP A 108 14.49 9.41 -5.75
C ASP A 108 13.06 8.85 -5.93
N ALA A 109 12.72 8.48 -7.16
CA ALA A 109 11.38 8.00 -7.51
C ALA A 109 10.98 6.76 -6.70
N LYS A 110 11.86 5.77 -6.63
CA LYS A 110 11.59 4.47 -5.97
C LYS A 110 11.40 4.64 -4.47
N THR A 111 12.29 5.37 -3.80
CA THR A 111 12.16 5.62 -2.35
C THR A 111 10.94 6.49 -2.04
N LEU A 112 10.59 7.43 -2.93
CA LEU A 112 9.39 8.25 -2.76
C LEU A 112 8.10 7.41 -2.94
N ALA A 113 8.07 6.45 -3.88
CA ALA A 113 6.95 5.53 -4.05
C ALA A 113 6.75 4.63 -2.81
N VAL A 114 7.84 4.07 -2.26
CA VAL A 114 7.79 3.29 -1.00
C VAL A 114 7.24 4.14 0.14
N TYR A 115 7.69 5.39 0.26
CA TYR A 115 7.19 6.30 1.29
C TYR A 115 5.71 6.67 1.06
N ALA A 116 5.31 6.97 -0.18
CA ALA A 116 3.91 7.23 -0.52
C ALA A 116 3.00 6.06 -0.15
N TYR A 117 3.43 4.83 -0.46
CA TYR A 117 2.67 3.63 -0.10
C TYR A 117 2.58 3.43 1.41
N ALA A 118 3.67 3.64 2.15
CA ALA A 118 3.66 3.60 3.61
C ALA A 118 2.70 4.64 4.22
N VAL A 119 2.63 5.85 3.65
CA VAL A 119 1.67 6.89 4.07
C VAL A 119 0.23 6.46 3.77
N ALA A 120 -0.03 5.90 2.58
CA ALA A 120 -1.35 5.38 2.21
C ALA A 120 -1.82 4.26 3.14
N MET A 121 -0.95 3.29 3.47
CA MET A 121 -1.26 2.20 4.39
C MET A 121 -1.48 2.67 5.83
N SER A 122 -0.96 3.84 6.21
CA SER A 122 -1.16 4.42 7.55
C SER A 122 -2.52 5.11 7.73
N ASP A 123 -3.12 5.60 6.64
CA ASP A 123 -4.44 6.25 6.63
C ASP A 123 -5.11 5.99 5.27
N TYR A 124 -5.57 4.76 5.07
CA TYR A 124 -6.20 4.36 3.81
C TYR A 124 -7.61 4.94 3.63
N PHE A 125 -8.20 5.56 4.64
CA PHE A 125 -9.44 6.33 4.53
C PHE A 125 -9.22 7.74 3.96
N ASN A 126 -8.00 8.28 4.05
CA ASN A 126 -7.67 9.60 3.52
C ASN A 126 -6.31 9.57 2.82
N VAL A 127 -6.32 9.13 1.58
CA VAL A 127 -5.08 8.93 0.79
C VAL A 127 -4.58 10.18 0.05
N LYS A 128 -5.17 11.36 0.25
CA LYS A 128 -4.83 12.57 -0.53
C LYS A 128 -3.34 12.93 -0.48
N ASN A 129 -2.73 12.91 0.71
CA ASN A 129 -1.28 13.17 0.82
C ASN A 129 -0.46 12.08 0.11
N ALA A 130 -0.85 10.81 0.27
CA ALA A 130 -0.18 9.69 -0.39
C ALA A 130 -0.28 9.78 -1.92
N GLN A 131 -1.43 10.18 -2.48
CA GLN A 131 -1.60 10.43 -3.92
C GLN A 131 -0.63 11.50 -4.42
N GLU A 132 -0.54 12.64 -3.73
CA GLU A 132 0.42 13.68 -4.10
C GLU A 132 1.87 13.18 -4.10
N LEU A 133 2.24 12.36 -3.11
CA LEU A 133 3.56 11.74 -3.03
C LEU A 133 3.77 10.74 -4.17
N GLY A 134 2.78 9.89 -4.45
CA GLY A 134 2.80 8.92 -5.54
C GLY A 134 2.95 9.60 -6.91
N HIS A 135 2.14 10.62 -7.19
CA HIS A 135 2.26 11.39 -8.43
C HIS A 135 3.61 12.10 -8.57
N LYS A 136 4.20 12.59 -7.46
CA LYS A 136 5.56 13.13 -7.47
C LYS A 136 6.61 12.05 -7.74
N ALA A 137 6.40 10.81 -7.25
CA ALA A 137 7.26 9.67 -7.54
C ALA A 137 7.22 9.32 -9.05
N VAL A 138 6.02 9.23 -9.64
CA VAL A 138 5.83 9.01 -11.09
C VAL A 138 6.53 10.10 -11.91
N LYS A 139 6.39 11.38 -11.55
CA LYS A 139 7.09 12.48 -12.24
C LYS A 139 8.62 12.37 -12.19
N LYS A 140 9.15 11.75 -11.14
CA LYS A 140 10.59 11.51 -10.98
C LYS A 140 11.07 10.21 -11.61
N ASN A 141 10.16 9.33 -12.05
CA ASN A 141 10.42 7.97 -12.53
C ASN A 141 11.06 7.95 -13.93
N LYS A 142 12.31 8.43 -14.03
CA LYS A 142 13.06 8.45 -15.29
C LYS A 142 13.42 7.05 -15.78
N ASP A 143 13.59 6.11 -14.86
CA ASP A 143 13.93 4.71 -15.16
C ASP A 143 12.71 3.91 -15.62
N LYS A 144 11.54 4.55 -15.69
CA LYS A 144 10.27 3.92 -16.09
C LYS A 144 9.94 2.66 -15.30
N SER A 145 10.25 2.65 -14.01
CA SER A 145 9.91 1.55 -13.09
C SER A 145 8.40 1.29 -13.11
N PHE A 146 8.02 0.06 -13.43
CA PHE A 146 6.64 -0.39 -13.40
C PHE A 146 6.05 -0.30 -11.97
N SER A 147 6.81 -0.77 -10.97
CA SER A 147 6.40 -0.77 -9.57
C SER A 147 6.04 0.63 -9.05
N VAL A 148 6.78 1.68 -9.48
CA VAL A 148 6.49 3.08 -9.09
C VAL A 148 5.11 3.51 -9.62
N ASN A 149 4.79 3.18 -10.87
CA ASN A 149 3.51 3.55 -11.48
C ASN A 149 2.37 2.72 -10.91
N LEU A 150 2.58 1.41 -10.70
CA LEU A 150 1.55 0.52 -10.15
C LEU A 150 1.13 0.94 -8.75
N ILE A 151 2.08 1.26 -7.87
CA ILE A 151 1.74 1.71 -6.51
C ILE A 151 1.01 3.05 -6.51
N ALA A 152 1.40 3.99 -7.38
CA ALA A 152 0.65 5.24 -7.52
C ALA A 152 -0.79 4.98 -7.99
N ALA A 153 -0.98 4.07 -8.97
CA ALA A 153 -2.30 3.68 -9.45
C ALA A 153 -3.14 2.97 -8.37
N LEU A 154 -2.54 2.14 -7.50
CA LEU A 154 -3.25 1.52 -6.38
C LEU A 154 -3.70 2.55 -5.34
N ILE A 155 -2.89 3.59 -5.08
CA ILE A 155 -3.29 4.68 -4.19
C ILE A 155 -4.42 5.50 -4.82
N ASP A 156 -4.39 5.73 -6.12
CA ASP A 156 -5.49 6.39 -6.84
C ASP A 156 -6.76 5.53 -6.84
N ALA A 157 -6.63 4.21 -7.05
CA ALA A 157 -7.74 3.27 -6.98
C ALA A 157 -8.43 3.29 -5.61
N GLN A 158 -7.67 3.45 -4.52
CA GLN A 158 -8.23 3.62 -3.18
C GLN A 158 -9.11 4.87 -3.05
N ASP A 159 -8.70 6.00 -3.63
CA ASP A 159 -9.50 7.24 -3.61
C ASP A 159 -10.79 7.10 -4.42
N TYR A 160 -10.76 6.32 -5.50
CA TYR A 160 -11.94 6.05 -6.32
C TYR A 160 -12.98 5.14 -5.65
N LEU A 161 -12.61 4.39 -4.60
CA LEU A 161 -13.52 3.50 -3.89
C LEU A 161 -14.75 4.24 -3.34
N ASP A 162 -14.58 5.49 -2.93
CA ASP A 162 -15.66 6.33 -2.39
C ASP A 162 -16.37 7.20 -3.44
N SER A 163 -15.93 7.15 -4.72
CA SER A 163 -16.39 8.12 -5.72
C SER A 163 -16.79 7.51 -7.08
N ASP A 164 -15.95 6.67 -7.68
CA ASP A 164 -16.15 6.13 -9.02
C ASP A 164 -15.47 4.75 -9.17
N TRP A 165 -16.22 3.69 -8.94
CA TRP A 165 -15.73 2.32 -8.99
C TRP A 165 -15.21 1.90 -10.37
N SER A 166 -15.75 2.50 -11.44
CA SER A 166 -15.29 2.21 -12.81
C SER A 166 -13.82 2.59 -13.02
N MET A 167 -13.33 3.55 -12.25
CA MET A 167 -11.94 4.00 -12.32
C MET A 167 -10.96 3.08 -11.59
N ILE A 168 -11.41 2.26 -10.63
CA ILE A 168 -10.53 1.37 -9.84
C ILE A 168 -9.76 0.42 -10.76
N TYR A 169 -10.49 -0.35 -11.57
CA TYR A 169 -9.86 -1.25 -12.55
C TYR A 169 -9.07 -0.48 -13.60
N LYS A 170 -9.64 0.61 -14.10
CA LYS A 170 -9.06 1.38 -15.20
C LYS A 170 -7.66 1.90 -14.88
N VAL A 171 -7.46 2.58 -13.75
CA VAL A 171 -6.16 3.21 -13.44
C VAL A 171 -5.05 2.18 -13.25
N VAL A 172 -5.37 1.01 -12.70
CA VAL A 172 -4.41 -0.09 -12.53
C VAL A 172 -4.14 -0.78 -13.88
N SER A 173 -5.19 -1.06 -14.64
CA SER A 173 -5.11 -1.68 -15.97
C SER A 173 -4.31 -0.83 -16.96
N ASP A 174 -4.44 0.49 -16.94
CA ASP A 174 -3.66 1.40 -17.77
C ASP A 174 -2.15 1.23 -17.54
N VAL A 175 -1.71 1.01 -16.29
CA VAL A 175 -0.31 0.72 -15.97
C VAL A 175 0.13 -0.64 -16.49
N LEU A 176 -0.73 -1.67 -16.35
CA LEU A 176 -0.41 -3.02 -16.85
C LEU A 176 -0.20 -3.06 -18.37
N HIS A 177 -0.92 -2.21 -19.11
CA HIS A 177 -0.85 -2.14 -20.57
C HIS A 177 0.17 -1.13 -21.08
N ASP A 178 0.85 -0.39 -20.21
CA ASP A 178 1.92 0.54 -20.62
C ASP A 178 3.22 -0.20 -20.92
N GLY A 179 3.36 -0.70 -22.14
CA GLY A 179 4.57 -1.39 -22.63
C GLY A 179 5.84 -0.54 -22.63
N SER A 180 5.77 0.75 -22.25
CA SER A 180 6.95 1.60 -22.11
C SER A 180 7.63 1.47 -20.75
N LEU A 181 6.98 0.83 -19.78
CA LEU A 181 7.48 0.65 -18.42
C LEU A 181 8.43 -0.54 -18.33
N HIS A 182 9.44 -0.41 -17.49
CA HIS A 182 10.36 -1.49 -17.16
C HIS A 182 9.74 -2.34 -16.04
N LEU A 183 9.43 -3.59 -16.32
CA LEU A 183 8.89 -4.56 -15.37
C LEU A 183 9.94 -4.85 -14.27
N ASP A 184 9.70 -4.38 -13.06
CA ASP A 184 10.53 -4.57 -11.87
C ASP A 184 9.70 -5.04 -10.68
N MET A 185 8.72 -5.92 -10.93
CA MET A 185 7.88 -6.61 -9.96
C MET A 185 7.68 -8.06 -10.40
N ARG A 186 7.57 -8.99 -9.45
CA ARG A 186 7.24 -10.39 -9.74
C ARG A 186 5.85 -10.51 -10.34
N GLN A 187 5.69 -11.39 -11.32
CA GLN A 187 4.38 -11.63 -11.95
C GLN A 187 3.34 -12.09 -10.94
N GLU A 188 3.70 -13.00 -10.04
CA GLU A 188 2.81 -13.47 -8.97
C GLU A 188 2.27 -12.32 -8.08
N ALA A 189 3.09 -11.30 -7.83
CA ALA A 189 2.64 -10.12 -7.07
C ALA A 189 1.62 -9.30 -7.87
N ILE A 190 1.82 -9.19 -9.19
CA ILE A 190 0.86 -8.53 -10.08
C ILE A 190 -0.44 -9.32 -10.12
N ASP A 191 -0.37 -10.64 -10.22
CA ASP A 191 -1.53 -11.52 -10.24
C ASP A 191 -2.34 -11.36 -8.94
N ASN A 192 -1.68 -11.38 -7.77
CA ASN A 192 -2.32 -11.15 -6.47
C ASN A 192 -3.01 -9.78 -6.37
N ILE A 193 -2.45 -8.74 -7.00
CA ILE A 193 -3.12 -7.43 -7.09
C ILE A 193 -4.36 -7.53 -7.96
N MET A 194 -4.23 -8.17 -9.12
CA MET A 194 -5.31 -8.24 -10.10
C MET A 194 -6.44 -9.16 -9.69
N ASP A 195 -6.21 -10.13 -8.82
CA ASP A 195 -7.27 -10.97 -8.21
C ASP A 195 -8.32 -10.10 -7.50
N TYR A 196 -7.89 -9.02 -6.83
CA TYR A 196 -8.83 -8.09 -6.20
C TYR A 196 -9.31 -6.99 -7.16
N ILE A 197 -8.39 -6.32 -7.84
CA ILE A 197 -8.72 -5.20 -8.74
C ILE A 197 -9.62 -5.65 -9.89
N GLY A 198 -9.48 -6.90 -10.35
CA GLY A 198 -10.32 -7.49 -11.38
C GLY A 198 -11.81 -7.57 -11.03
N LEU A 199 -12.17 -7.52 -9.74
CA LEU A 199 -13.57 -7.49 -9.29
C LEU A 199 -14.31 -6.23 -9.78
N TYR A 200 -13.58 -5.17 -10.10
CA TYR A 200 -14.12 -3.89 -10.60
C TYR A 200 -14.10 -3.78 -12.13
N GLN A 201 -13.76 -4.89 -12.83
CA GLN A 201 -13.79 -4.90 -14.28
C GLN A 201 -15.23 -4.94 -14.78
N GLY A 202 -15.67 -3.86 -15.43
CA GLY A 202 -17.01 -3.77 -16.04
C GLY A 202 -18.03 -3.04 -15.19
N GLU A 203 -17.60 -2.38 -14.12
CA GLU A 203 -18.43 -1.48 -13.31
C GLU A 203 -18.67 -0.14 -14.04
#